data_d87de76b8836910b441924429a8097e9
#
_entry.id   d87de76b8836910b441924429a8097e9
#
_cell.length_a   1.000
_cell.length_b   1.000
_cell.length_c   1.000
_cell.angle_alpha   90.00
_cell.angle_beta   90.00
_cell.angle_gamma   90.00
#
_symmetry.space_group_name_H-M   'P 1'
#
loop_
_entity.id
_entity.type
_entity.pdbx_description
1 polymer ?
#
loop_
_entity_poly.entity_id
_entity_poly.type
_entity_poly.pdbx_seq_one_letter_code
_entity_poly.pdbx_strand_id
1 'polypeptide(L)'
;MPYTVRANDQGNVRVVCPATEREYAPEELVASILRKLVDDASTYLGEPVEAAVITVPAYFNDAQRQATRDAGRLAGISVERILNEPTAAALAYGFDRSTVKRVLVFDLGGGTFDVSVLRIAQGVFDVKATSGDTQLGGNDWDRRIVDWLADAFQAEHSIDLRRDRQALQRLTEAAEKAKIELSGVQSTPISLPFIATGADGPLHIETTLERSVFESLCPDLLDRLLRPVQRALRDSGLAAEDIDDVVLVGGSTRMPMVQQMVRTLIPLEPCQSVNPDEVVAIGAAVQAGILTGELRDLMLNDVTPLSLGLETIGGVMKVLIPRNTPIPVRKSDVFSTSEPNQSSVEVHVLQGERQMAEGNKSLGRFRLSGIPPAPRGVPQVQVSFDIDANGLLQVSATDRTTGRQQSVSIQGGSNLSEEEIKQLIEEAEQKATEDRRRKAEIDRRNRALTLVAQAERRLRDAADRKSTRLNSSHVS
;
A
#
# COMPACT_ATOMS: atom_id res chain seq x y z
N MET A 1 1.88 7.98 -20.57
CA MET A 1 1.86 6.53 -20.84
C MET A 1 1.72 6.34 -22.33
N PRO A 2 2.42 5.39 -22.95
CA PRO A 2 2.36 5.14 -24.41
C PRO A 2 1.04 4.49 -24.85
N TYR A 3 0.19 4.04 -23.91
CA TYR A 3 -1.12 3.42 -24.15
C TYR A 3 -2.26 4.24 -23.57
N THR A 4 -3.49 3.99 -24.04
CA THR A 4 -4.69 4.69 -23.58
C THR A 4 -5.31 3.96 -22.40
N VAL A 5 -5.58 4.70 -21.33
CA VAL A 5 -6.30 4.21 -20.15
C VAL A 5 -7.66 4.90 -20.08
N ARG A 6 -8.72 4.17 -19.77
CA ARG A 6 -10.09 4.67 -19.57
C ARG A 6 -10.68 4.13 -18.27
N ALA A 7 -11.69 4.80 -17.76
CA ALA A 7 -12.55 4.26 -16.73
C ALA A 7 -13.76 3.58 -17.40
N ASN A 8 -14.18 2.43 -16.90
CA ASN A 8 -15.47 1.83 -17.27
C ASN A 8 -16.62 2.52 -16.53
N ASP A 9 -17.87 2.10 -16.77
CA ASP A 9 -19.07 2.67 -16.15
C ASP A 9 -19.09 2.56 -14.60
N GLN A 10 -18.27 1.68 -14.04
CA GLN A 10 -18.10 1.51 -12.60
C GLN A 10 -16.91 2.30 -12.04
N GLY A 11 -16.19 3.06 -12.89
CA GLY A 11 -14.99 3.80 -12.51
C GLY A 11 -13.70 2.95 -12.48
N ASN A 12 -13.75 1.67 -12.84
CA ASN A 12 -12.58 0.79 -12.86
C ASN A 12 -11.70 1.05 -14.08
N VAL A 13 -10.40 0.93 -13.88
CA VAL A 13 -9.39 1.12 -14.93
C VAL A 13 -9.52 0.08 -16.03
N ARG A 14 -9.44 0.52 -17.29
CA ARG A 14 -9.32 -0.31 -18.49
C ARG A 14 -8.20 0.20 -19.37
N VAL A 15 -7.41 -0.74 -19.90
CA VAL A 15 -6.33 -0.46 -20.85
C VAL A 15 -6.83 -0.79 -22.25
N VAL A 16 -6.78 0.20 -23.14
CA VAL A 16 -7.23 0.05 -24.52
C VAL A 16 -6.09 -0.55 -25.34
N CYS A 17 -6.33 -1.70 -25.97
CA CYS A 17 -5.39 -2.33 -26.91
C CYS A 17 -5.90 -2.15 -28.35
N PRO A 18 -5.31 -1.23 -29.15
CA PRO A 18 -5.76 -0.98 -30.52
C PRO A 18 -5.59 -2.20 -31.44
N ALA A 19 -4.60 -3.05 -31.19
CA ALA A 19 -4.32 -4.21 -32.02
C ALA A 19 -5.39 -5.30 -31.93
N THR A 20 -6.11 -5.39 -30.81
CA THR A 20 -7.18 -6.35 -30.57
C THR A 20 -8.56 -5.71 -30.55
N GLU A 21 -8.65 -4.38 -30.68
CA GLU A 21 -9.86 -3.57 -30.51
C GLU A 21 -10.63 -3.83 -29.21
N ARG A 22 -9.90 -4.27 -28.16
CA ARG A 22 -10.46 -4.61 -26.85
C ARG A 22 -9.90 -3.74 -25.74
N GLU A 23 -10.70 -3.63 -24.70
CA GLU A 23 -10.30 -3.06 -23.40
C GLU A 23 -10.04 -4.20 -22.42
N TYR A 24 -8.92 -4.12 -21.71
CA TYR A 24 -8.48 -5.13 -20.76
C TYR A 24 -8.47 -4.55 -19.34
N ALA A 25 -8.89 -5.33 -18.36
CA ALA A 25 -8.61 -5.05 -16.98
C ALA A 25 -7.11 -5.25 -16.69
N PRO A 26 -6.51 -4.52 -15.74
CA PRO A 26 -5.12 -4.74 -15.33
C PRO A 26 -4.85 -6.20 -14.95
N GLU A 27 -5.80 -6.86 -14.28
CA GLU A 27 -5.73 -8.26 -13.87
C GLU A 27 -5.58 -9.22 -15.05
N GLU A 28 -6.24 -8.95 -16.18
CA GLU A 28 -6.13 -9.77 -17.41
C GLU A 28 -4.73 -9.66 -18.03
N LEU A 29 -4.14 -8.46 -17.98
CA LEU A 29 -2.79 -8.22 -18.47
C LEU A 29 -1.74 -8.91 -17.60
N VAL A 30 -1.87 -8.78 -16.29
CA VAL A 30 -1.00 -9.46 -15.32
C VAL A 30 -1.16 -10.98 -15.44
N ALA A 31 -2.37 -11.50 -15.61
CA ALA A 31 -2.62 -12.92 -15.84
C ALA A 31 -1.89 -13.46 -17.08
N SER A 32 -1.79 -12.64 -18.13
CA SER A 32 -1.06 -13.04 -19.35
C SER A 32 0.44 -13.17 -19.08
N ILE A 33 1.01 -12.29 -18.26
CA ILE A 33 2.42 -12.37 -17.83
C ILE A 33 2.63 -13.61 -16.94
N LEU A 34 1.77 -13.80 -15.93
CA LEU A 34 1.87 -14.94 -15.03
C LEU A 34 1.76 -16.27 -15.77
N ARG A 35 0.84 -16.38 -16.75
CA ARG A 35 0.72 -17.57 -17.60
C ARG A 35 2.00 -17.88 -18.35
N LYS A 36 2.61 -16.84 -18.95
CA LYS A 36 3.90 -17.02 -19.67
C LYS A 36 4.99 -17.54 -18.72
N LEU A 37 5.09 -16.99 -17.50
CA LEU A 37 6.07 -17.44 -16.51
C LEU A 37 5.81 -18.90 -16.06
N VAL A 38 4.55 -19.26 -15.87
CA VAL A 38 4.15 -20.63 -15.50
C VAL A 38 4.45 -21.63 -16.63
N ASP A 39 4.16 -21.24 -17.87
CA ASP A 39 4.46 -22.07 -19.04
C ASP A 39 5.99 -22.29 -19.20
N ASP A 40 6.79 -21.25 -19.00
CA ASP A 40 8.24 -21.33 -19.04
C ASP A 40 8.79 -22.22 -17.91
N ALA A 41 8.30 -22.02 -16.68
CA ALA A 41 8.68 -22.84 -15.54
C ALA A 41 8.28 -24.31 -15.72
N SER A 42 7.07 -24.59 -16.19
CA SER A 42 6.59 -25.94 -16.48
C SER A 42 7.42 -26.63 -17.55
N THR A 43 7.81 -25.88 -18.59
CA THR A 43 8.70 -26.37 -19.65
C THR A 43 10.09 -26.70 -19.12
N TYR A 44 10.63 -25.84 -18.25
CA TYR A 44 11.93 -26.05 -17.65
C TYR A 44 11.99 -27.25 -16.69
N LEU A 45 10.92 -27.41 -15.87
CA LEU A 45 10.81 -28.51 -14.90
C LEU A 45 10.40 -29.85 -15.56
N GLY A 46 9.75 -29.82 -16.73
CA GLY A 46 9.19 -30.99 -17.40
C GLY A 46 7.89 -31.49 -16.78
N GLU A 47 7.28 -30.70 -15.89
CA GLU A 47 6.02 -31.00 -15.22
C GLU A 47 5.17 -29.71 -15.03
N PRO A 48 3.84 -29.80 -14.92
CA PRO A 48 2.99 -28.63 -14.77
C PRO A 48 3.20 -27.95 -13.41
N VAL A 49 3.28 -26.59 -13.43
CA VAL A 49 3.27 -25.75 -12.24
C VAL A 49 1.83 -25.37 -11.96
N GLU A 50 1.28 -25.80 -10.81
CA GLU A 50 -0.12 -25.64 -10.44
C GLU A 50 -0.34 -24.53 -9.39
N ALA A 51 0.69 -24.19 -8.64
CA ALA A 51 0.61 -23.23 -7.53
C ALA A 51 1.80 -22.27 -7.50
N ALA A 52 1.58 -21.08 -6.92
CA ALA A 52 2.64 -20.08 -6.81
C ALA A 52 2.51 -19.24 -5.53
N VAL A 53 3.66 -18.75 -5.06
CA VAL A 53 3.77 -17.59 -4.17
C VAL A 53 3.98 -16.36 -5.05
N ILE A 54 3.14 -15.34 -4.90
CA ILE A 54 3.24 -14.10 -5.69
C ILE A 54 3.59 -12.95 -4.75
N THR A 55 4.60 -12.16 -5.15
CA THR A 55 5.02 -10.99 -4.36
C THR A 55 4.30 -9.74 -4.81
N VAL A 56 4.11 -8.82 -3.87
CA VAL A 56 3.52 -7.50 -4.10
C VAL A 56 4.29 -6.44 -3.31
N PRO A 57 4.30 -5.19 -3.74
CA PRO A 57 4.80 -4.08 -2.94
C PRO A 57 4.14 -4.06 -1.56
N ALA A 58 4.91 -3.74 -0.50
CA ALA A 58 4.40 -3.80 0.86
C ALA A 58 3.20 -2.86 1.09
N TYR A 59 3.20 -1.73 0.39
CA TYR A 59 2.14 -0.71 0.47
C TYR A 59 0.92 -0.95 -0.43
N PHE A 60 0.84 -2.09 -1.12
CA PHE A 60 -0.38 -2.45 -1.84
C PHE A 60 -1.56 -2.54 -0.87
N ASN A 61 -2.66 -1.88 -1.25
CA ASN A 61 -3.91 -1.95 -0.52
C ASN A 61 -4.62 -3.30 -0.78
N ASP A 62 -5.69 -3.55 -0.04
CA ASP A 62 -6.48 -4.79 -0.14
C ASP A 62 -6.98 -5.06 -1.56
N ALA A 63 -7.46 -4.04 -2.28
CA ALA A 63 -7.94 -4.17 -3.66
C ALA A 63 -6.83 -4.59 -4.62
N GLN A 64 -5.62 -4.04 -4.48
CA GLN A 64 -4.47 -4.38 -5.32
C GLN A 64 -3.97 -5.80 -5.02
N ARG A 65 -3.97 -6.22 -3.74
CA ARG A 65 -3.66 -7.61 -3.34
C ARG A 65 -4.67 -8.61 -3.91
N GLN A 66 -5.96 -8.27 -3.83
CA GLN A 66 -7.02 -9.09 -4.40
C GLN A 66 -6.92 -9.17 -5.93
N ALA A 67 -6.67 -8.04 -6.61
CA ALA A 67 -6.44 -7.99 -8.05
C ALA A 67 -5.26 -8.89 -8.48
N THR A 68 -4.17 -8.90 -7.70
CA THR A 68 -3.02 -9.78 -7.93
C THR A 68 -3.40 -11.26 -7.76
N ARG A 69 -4.19 -11.59 -6.73
CA ARG A 69 -4.70 -12.95 -6.51
C ARG A 69 -5.61 -13.39 -7.65
N ASP A 70 -6.51 -12.51 -8.10
CA ASP A 70 -7.43 -12.79 -9.21
C ASP A 70 -6.68 -12.95 -10.54
N ALA A 71 -5.60 -12.19 -10.77
CA ALA A 71 -4.71 -12.39 -11.90
C ALA A 71 -4.08 -13.80 -11.91
N GLY A 72 -3.64 -14.30 -10.75
CA GLY A 72 -3.16 -15.67 -10.60
C GLY A 72 -4.23 -16.71 -10.98
N ARG A 73 -5.46 -16.52 -10.50
CA ARG A 73 -6.60 -17.38 -10.86
C ARG A 73 -6.92 -17.33 -12.35
N LEU A 74 -6.89 -16.13 -12.97
CA LEU A 74 -7.08 -15.94 -14.40
C LEU A 74 -5.93 -16.58 -15.21
N ALA A 75 -4.75 -16.69 -14.64
CA ALA A 75 -3.62 -17.43 -15.22
C ALA A 75 -3.75 -18.95 -15.10
N GLY A 76 -4.71 -19.45 -14.29
CA GLY A 76 -4.95 -20.87 -14.09
C GLY A 76 -4.10 -21.50 -12.97
N ILE A 77 -3.52 -20.71 -12.07
CA ILE A 77 -2.70 -21.18 -10.95
C ILE A 77 -3.37 -20.92 -9.60
N SER A 78 -3.11 -21.81 -8.62
CA SER A 78 -3.44 -21.58 -7.22
C SER A 78 -2.44 -20.56 -6.62
N VAL A 79 -2.95 -19.49 -6.03
CA VAL A 79 -2.13 -18.51 -5.30
C VAL A 79 -2.10 -18.89 -3.83
N GLU A 80 -1.05 -19.58 -3.42
CA GLU A 80 -0.89 -20.08 -2.04
C GLU A 80 -0.58 -18.97 -1.05
N ARG A 81 0.14 -17.94 -1.51
CA ARG A 81 0.52 -16.79 -0.68
C ARG A 81 0.68 -15.54 -1.53
N ILE A 82 0.17 -14.42 -1.02
CA ILE A 82 0.61 -13.07 -1.40
C ILE A 82 1.63 -12.62 -0.36
N LEU A 83 2.84 -12.31 -0.80
CA LEU A 83 3.96 -11.97 0.07
C LEU A 83 4.49 -10.57 -0.25
N ASN A 84 4.80 -9.78 0.77
CA ASN A 84 5.41 -8.46 0.56
C ASN A 84 6.84 -8.59 0.01
N GLU A 85 7.18 -7.80 -1.02
CA GLU A 85 8.49 -7.82 -1.68
C GLU A 85 9.67 -7.61 -0.71
N PRO A 86 9.68 -6.58 0.17
CA PRO A 86 10.79 -6.42 1.11
C PRO A 86 10.87 -7.56 2.14
N THR A 87 9.74 -8.21 2.44
CA THR A 87 9.71 -9.37 3.32
C THR A 87 10.31 -10.60 2.63
N ALA A 88 9.98 -10.81 1.34
CA ALA A 88 10.62 -11.84 0.52
C ALA A 88 12.14 -11.63 0.45
N ALA A 89 12.57 -10.41 0.18
CA ALA A 89 14.01 -10.09 0.15
C ALA A 89 14.71 -10.38 1.49
N ALA A 90 14.05 -10.07 2.60
CA ALA A 90 14.58 -10.40 3.93
C ALA A 90 14.69 -11.92 4.16
N LEU A 91 13.71 -12.72 3.69
CA LEU A 91 13.79 -14.19 3.76
C LEU A 91 15.00 -14.73 3.00
N ALA A 92 15.23 -14.26 1.76
CA ALA A 92 16.39 -14.66 0.98
C ALA A 92 17.72 -14.24 1.64
N TYR A 93 17.76 -13.02 2.18
CA TYR A 93 18.95 -12.51 2.89
C TYR A 93 19.27 -13.29 4.15
N GLY A 94 18.27 -13.63 4.95
CA GLY A 94 18.42 -14.24 6.29
C GLY A 94 18.38 -15.76 6.30
N PHE A 95 18.16 -16.42 5.17
CA PHE A 95 17.95 -17.87 5.08
C PHE A 95 19.04 -18.70 5.77
N ASP A 96 20.32 -18.32 5.61
CA ASP A 96 21.47 -19.04 6.17
C ASP A 96 22.00 -18.46 7.48
N ARG A 97 21.34 -17.46 8.09
CA ARG A 97 21.91 -16.66 9.17
C ARG A 97 21.34 -17.02 10.53
N SER A 98 22.18 -17.44 11.44
CA SER A 98 21.83 -17.79 12.83
C SER A 98 21.93 -16.60 13.81
N THR A 99 22.52 -15.48 13.38
CA THR A 99 22.73 -14.29 14.23
C THR A 99 21.52 -13.39 14.27
N VAL A 100 21.26 -12.78 15.44
CA VAL A 100 20.22 -11.73 15.57
C VAL A 100 20.68 -10.49 14.84
N LYS A 101 19.86 -9.99 13.93
CA LYS A 101 20.13 -8.77 13.14
C LYS A 101 18.89 -7.90 12.99
N ARG A 102 19.10 -6.59 12.99
CA ARG A 102 18.13 -5.56 12.61
C ARG A 102 18.49 -5.10 11.22
N VAL A 103 17.63 -5.40 10.28
CA VAL A 103 17.89 -5.22 8.84
C VAL A 103 16.93 -4.16 8.30
N LEU A 104 17.46 -3.22 7.55
CA LEU A 104 16.67 -2.31 6.73
C LEU A 104 16.70 -2.84 5.28
N VAL A 105 15.53 -3.17 4.75
CA VAL A 105 15.34 -3.50 3.33
C VAL A 105 14.90 -2.25 2.62
N PHE A 106 15.65 -1.84 1.60
CA PHE A 106 15.40 -0.66 0.78
C PHE A 106 15.10 -1.14 -0.64
N ASP A 107 13.84 -1.16 -1.01
CA ASP A 107 13.37 -1.70 -2.29
C ASP A 107 12.93 -0.56 -3.21
N LEU A 108 13.74 -0.28 -4.24
CA LEU A 108 13.44 0.72 -5.26
C LEU A 108 13.37 0.03 -6.62
N GLY A 109 12.14 -0.30 -7.00
CA GLY A 109 11.82 -0.91 -8.29
C GLY A 109 11.68 0.10 -9.43
N GLY A 110 10.97 -0.31 -10.48
CA GLY A 110 10.67 0.56 -11.63
C GLY A 110 9.56 1.57 -11.35
N GLY A 111 8.58 1.25 -10.49
CA GLY A 111 7.40 2.07 -10.24
C GLY A 111 7.09 2.33 -8.78
N THR A 112 7.67 1.59 -7.85
CA THR A 112 7.39 1.67 -6.41
C THR A 112 8.66 1.75 -5.59
N PHE A 113 8.56 2.37 -4.44
CA PHE A 113 9.59 2.40 -3.41
C PHE A 113 9.01 1.90 -2.09
N ASP A 114 9.59 0.85 -1.53
CA ASP A 114 9.25 0.31 -0.23
C ASP A 114 10.48 0.26 0.67
N VAL A 115 10.27 0.53 1.96
CA VAL A 115 11.31 0.37 2.98
C VAL A 115 10.72 -0.36 4.17
N SER A 116 11.39 -1.42 4.62
CA SER A 116 10.96 -2.19 5.78
C SER A 116 12.12 -2.38 6.76
N VAL A 117 11.81 -2.26 8.04
CA VAL A 117 12.73 -2.55 9.14
C VAL A 117 12.30 -3.87 9.77
N LEU A 118 13.22 -4.83 9.80
CA LEU A 118 12.96 -6.18 10.30
C LEU A 118 13.96 -6.54 11.39
N ARG A 119 13.53 -7.42 12.28
CA ARG A 119 14.40 -8.17 13.16
C ARG A 119 14.43 -9.62 12.70
N ILE A 120 15.62 -10.13 12.41
CA ILE A 120 15.86 -11.54 12.06
C ILE A 120 16.53 -12.19 13.26
N ALA A 121 15.97 -13.26 13.78
CA ALA A 121 16.50 -13.96 14.94
C ALA A 121 16.13 -15.44 14.90
N GLN A 122 17.11 -16.32 14.84
CA GLN A 122 16.91 -17.78 14.95
C GLN A 122 15.78 -18.32 14.05
N GLY A 123 15.78 -17.94 12.78
CA GLY A 123 14.75 -18.34 11.81
C GLY A 123 13.44 -17.57 11.90
N VAL A 124 13.27 -16.63 12.83
CA VAL A 124 12.10 -15.75 12.92
C VAL A 124 12.40 -14.43 12.24
N PHE A 125 11.56 -14.10 11.26
CA PHE A 125 11.58 -12.85 10.51
C PHE A 125 10.41 -11.99 11.00
N ASP A 126 10.71 -10.94 11.73
CA ASP A 126 9.72 -10.11 12.42
C ASP A 126 9.78 -8.67 11.86
N VAL A 127 8.82 -8.33 11.00
CA VAL A 127 8.70 -6.99 10.46
C VAL A 127 8.27 -6.04 11.57
N LYS A 128 9.05 -4.99 11.82
CA LYS A 128 8.78 -3.97 12.85
C LYS A 128 8.01 -2.80 12.31
N ALA A 129 8.39 -2.35 11.12
CA ALA A 129 7.71 -1.27 10.43
C ALA A 129 7.94 -1.37 8.93
N THR A 130 6.97 -0.90 8.17
CA THR A 130 7.07 -0.70 6.72
C THR A 130 6.55 0.67 6.34
N SER A 131 7.13 1.26 5.31
CA SER A 131 6.73 2.54 4.72
C SER A 131 7.10 2.55 3.25
N GLY A 132 6.51 3.45 2.44
CA GLY A 132 6.80 3.47 1.01
C GLY A 132 6.20 4.68 0.29
N ASP A 133 6.46 4.72 -1.02
CA ASP A 133 5.85 5.60 -2.01
C ASP A 133 5.53 4.74 -3.24
N THR A 134 4.25 4.46 -3.46
CA THR A 134 3.76 3.58 -4.50
C THR A 134 3.79 4.21 -5.90
N GLN A 135 4.23 5.47 -6.01
CA GLN A 135 4.42 6.20 -7.26
C GLN A 135 5.84 6.78 -7.40
N LEU A 136 6.84 6.09 -6.87
CA LEU A 136 8.23 6.47 -6.99
C LEU A 136 9.06 5.27 -7.40
N GLY A 137 9.66 5.32 -8.56
CA GLY A 137 10.51 4.25 -9.07
C GLY A 137 11.34 4.70 -10.26
N GLY A 138 12.12 3.79 -10.81
CA GLY A 138 13.06 4.05 -11.92
C GLY A 138 12.46 4.79 -13.11
N ASN A 139 11.15 4.59 -13.36
CA ASN A 139 10.41 5.30 -14.42
C ASN A 139 10.37 6.84 -14.20
N ASP A 140 10.44 7.32 -12.97
CA ASP A 140 10.49 8.76 -12.70
C ASP A 140 11.85 9.34 -13.09
N TRP A 141 12.93 8.58 -12.86
CA TRP A 141 14.26 8.95 -13.34
C TRP A 141 14.36 8.91 -14.87
N ASP A 142 13.78 7.90 -15.51
CA ASP A 142 13.69 7.82 -16.97
C ASP A 142 12.98 9.04 -17.54
N ARG A 143 11.90 9.45 -16.91
CA ARG A 143 11.14 10.62 -17.33
C ARG A 143 11.94 11.92 -17.25
N ARG A 144 12.86 12.08 -16.29
CA ARG A 144 13.77 13.23 -16.26
C ARG A 144 14.66 13.31 -17.48
N ILE A 145 15.16 12.16 -17.92
CA ILE A 145 15.98 12.08 -19.14
C ILE A 145 15.11 12.34 -20.38
N VAL A 146 13.91 11.77 -20.45
CA VAL A 146 12.94 12.03 -21.55
C VAL A 146 12.65 13.53 -21.66
N ASP A 147 12.32 14.17 -20.54
CA ASP A 147 12.01 15.60 -20.53
C ASP A 147 13.22 16.44 -20.93
N TRP A 148 14.42 16.12 -20.43
CA TRP A 148 15.66 16.78 -20.82
C TRP A 148 15.94 16.69 -22.33
N LEU A 149 15.79 15.50 -22.95
CA LEU A 149 15.95 15.29 -24.39
C LEU A 149 14.88 16.04 -25.20
N ALA A 150 13.62 15.94 -24.77
CA ALA A 150 12.49 16.55 -25.47
C ALA A 150 12.55 18.08 -25.42
N ASP A 151 12.94 18.66 -24.31
CA ASP A 151 13.06 20.12 -24.13
C ASP A 151 14.21 20.67 -24.98
N ALA A 152 15.37 19.98 -25.01
CA ALA A 152 16.49 20.34 -25.86
C ALA A 152 16.10 20.32 -27.35
N PHE A 153 15.42 19.24 -27.79
CA PHE A 153 14.94 19.11 -29.17
C PHE A 153 13.88 20.15 -29.53
N GLN A 154 12.96 20.44 -28.62
CA GLN A 154 11.95 21.46 -28.82
C GLN A 154 12.56 22.87 -28.93
N ALA A 155 13.61 23.16 -28.15
CA ALA A 155 14.31 24.43 -28.23
C ALA A 155 15.00 24.63 -29.59
N GLU A 156 15.55 23.56 -30.17
CA GLU A 156 16.27 23.61 -31.45
C GLU A 156 15.32 23.58 -32.66
N HIS A 157 14.31 22.71 -32.63
CA HIS A 157 13.48 22.40 -33.80
C HIS A 157 12.03 22.87 -33.68
N SER A 158 11.61 23.42 -32.53
CA SER A 158 10.22 23.84 -32.26
C SER A 158 9.20 22.70 -32.34
N ILE A 159 9.63 21.45 -32.18
CA ILE A 159 8.81 20.24 -32.18
C ILE A 159 8.90 19.55 -30.80
N ASP A 160 7.73 19.36 -30.15
CA ASP A 160 7.63 18.61 -28.91
C ASP A 160 7.42 17.12 -29.19
N LEU A 161 8.47 16.32 -29.04
CA LEU A 161 8.48 14.88 -29.27
C LEU A 161 7.54 14.10 -28.34
N ARG A 162 7.16 14.67 -27.20
CA ARG A 162 6.22 14.03 -26.23
C ARG A 162 4.79 13.91 -26.76
N ARG A 163 4.45 14.67 -27.83
CA ARG A 163 3.14 14.61 -28.49
C ARG A 163 3.01 13.49 -29.51
N ASP A 164 4.13 12.95 -29.97
CA ASP A 164 4.18 11.79 -30.87
C ASP A 164 4.44 10.51 -30.04
N ARG A 165 3.52 9.53 -30.13
CA ARG A 165 3.60 8.31 -29.35
C ARG A 165 4.82 7.45 -29.72
N GLN A 166 5.20 7.40 -30.97
CA GLN A 166 6.35 6.62 -31.42
C GLN A 166 7.65 7.27 -30.99
N ALA A 167 7.76 8.59 -31.12
CA ALA A 167 8.89 9.35 -30.63
C ALA A 167 9.02 9.23 -29.10
N LEU A 168 7.92 9.37 -28.35
CA LEU A 168 7.91 9.23 -26.89
C LEU A 168 8.35 7.84 -26.44
N GLN A 169 7.90 6.77 -27.13
CA GLN A 169 8.34 5.41 -26.80
C GLN A 169 9.84 5.25 -27.00
N ARG A 170 10.38 5.70 -28.15
CA ARG A 170 11.81 5.64 -28.42
C ARG A 170 12.65 6.46 -27.46
N LEU A 171 12.16 7.64 -27.07
CA LEU A 171 12.78 8.46 -26.01
C LEU A 171 12.81 7.72 -24.68
N THR A 172 11.71 7.06 -24.30
CA THR A 172 11.62 6.32 -23.03
C THR A 172 12.60 5.14 -23.00
N GLU A 173 12.67 4.36 -24.08
CA GLU A 173 13.60 3.24 -24.19
C GLU A 173 15.07 3.71 -24.14
N ALA A 174 15.39 4.81 -24.82
CA ALA A 174 16.73 5.39 -24.79
C ALA A 174 17.10 5.98 -23.41
N ALA A 175 16.13 6.59 -22.73
CA ALA A 175 16.29 7.14 -21.39
C ALA A 175 16.57 6.05 -20.36
N GLU A 176 15.79 4.95 -20.38
CA GLU A 176 16.01 3.80 -19.50
C GLU A 176 17.38 3.18 -19.73
N LYS A 177 17.77 2.97 -20.99
CA LYS A 177 19.09 2.48 -21.35
C LYS A 177 20.20 3.39 -20.82
N ALA A 178 20.08 4.70 -21.03
CA ALA A 178 21.05 5.68 -20.57
C ALA A 178 21.15 5.69 -19.03
N LYS A 179 20.01 5.63 -18.28
CA LYS A 179 20.00 5.50 -16.83
C LYS A 179 20.77 4.27 -16.36
N ILE A 180 20.52 3.12 -16.97
CA ILE A 180 21.21 1.85 -16.64
C ILE A 180 22.72 1.98 -16.88
N GLU A 181 23.12 2.47 -18.05
CA GLU A 181 24.54 2.64 -18.39
C GLU A 181 25.24 3.63 -17.45
N LEU A 182 24.61 4.76 -17.12
CA LEU A 182 25.14 5.75 -16.17
C LEU A 182 25.30 5.23 -14.74
N SER A 183 24.75 4.08 -14.40
CA SER A 183 25.07 3.42 -13.14
C SER A 183 26.49 2.86 -13.10
N GLY A 184 27.06 2.51 -14.28
CA GLY A 184 28.41 1.97 -14.40
C GLY A 184 29.45 2.96 -14.96
N VAL A 185 29.03 3.90 -15.83
CA VAL A 185 29.94 4.83 -16.54
C VAL A 185 29.62 6.29 -16.21
N GLN A 186 30.56 7.21 -16.50
CA GLN A 186 30.39 8.65 -16.22
C GLN A 186 29.60 9.38 -17.30
N SER A 187 29.55 8.84 -18.53
CA SER A 187 28.82 9.42 -19.65
C SER A 187 28.37 8.35 -20.61
N THR A 188 27.26 8.59 -21.31
CA THR A 188 26.72 7.66 -22.34
C THR A 188 26.20 8.43 -23.54
N PRO A 189 26.47 7.95 -24.79
CA PRO A 189 25.91 8.52 -26.00
C PRO A 189 24.44 8.11 -26.15
N ILE A 190 23.61 9.04 -26.62
CA ILE A 190 22.23 8.81 -27.00
C ILE A 190 22.03 9.18 -28.44
N SER A 191 21.69 8.17 -29.28
CA SER A 191 21.47 8.31 -30.72
C SER A 191 20.08 7.82 -31.08
N LEU A 192 19.25 8.72 -31.59
CA LEU A 192 17.87 8.47 -32.02
C LEU A 192 17.69 8.98 -33.46
N PRO A 193 18.13 8.20 -34.47
CA PRO A 193 17.98 8.61 -35.86
C PRO A 193 16.50 8.61 -36.28
N PHE A 194 16.12 9.57 -37.15
CA PHE A 194 14.76 9.69 -37.70
C PHE A 194 13.68 9.78 -36.61
N ILE A 195 13.91 10.63 -35.59
CA ILE A 195 12.99 10.76 -34.47
C ILE A 195 11.77 11.64 -34.82
N ALA A 196 11.95 12.58 -35.72
CA ALA A 196 10.91 13.44 -36.26
C ALA A 196 11.17 13.84 -37.71
N THR A 197 10.19 14.51 -38.34
CA THR A 197 10.35 15.08 -39.67
C THR A 197 10.13 16.59 -39.56
N GLY A 198 11.14 17.36 -39.95
CA GLY A 198 11.08 18.82 -40.07
C GLY A 198 10.75 19.28 -41.47
N ALA A 199 10.78 20.60 -41.73
CA ALA A 199 10.53 21.18 -43.03
C ALA A 199 11.60 20.76 -44.08
N ASP A 200 12.83 20.60 -43.64
CA ASP A 200 14.00 20.30 -44.49
C ASP A 200 14.34 18.80 -44.53
N GLY A 201 13.54 17.95 -43.92
CA GLY A 201 13.77 16.50 -43.93
C GLY A 201 13.76 15.85 -42.54
N PRO A 202 14.31 14.63 -42.43
CA PRO A 202 14.35 13.88 -41.18
C PRO A 202 15.27 14.53 -40.15
N LEU A 203 14.83 14.53 -38.90
CA LEU A 203 15.55 15.04 -37.75
C LEU A 203 16.02 13.89 -36.84
N HIS A 204 17.11 14.11 -36.12
CA HIS A 204 17.79 13.11 -35.31
C HIS A 204 18.15 13.71 -33.96
N ILE A 205 18.29 12.86 -32.92
CA ILE A 205 18.98 13.23 -31.67
C ILE A 205 20.33 12.51 -31.66
N GLU A 206 21.40 13.29 -31.55
CA GLU A 206 22.75 12.82 -31.32
C GLU A 206 23.37 13.64 -30.21
N THR A 207 23.46 13.06 -29.01
CA THR A 207 23.96 13.77 -27.83
C THR A 207 24.67 12.82 -26.87
N THR A 208 25.36 13.38 -25.87
CA THR A 208 25.97 12.61 -24.78
C THR A 208 25.40 13.11 -23.47
N LEU A 209 24.92 12.19 -22.64
CA LEU A 209 24.45 12.48 -21.29
C LEU A 209 25.53 12.12 -20.27
N GLU A 210 25.94 13.09 -19.47
CA GLU A 210 26.86 12.87 -18.37
C GLU A 210 26.08 12.51 -17.09
N ARG A 211 26.67 11.66 -16.23
CA ARG A 211 26.10 11.29 -14.94
C ARG A 211 25.80 12.52 -14.06
N SER A 212 26.72 13.49 -14.02
CA SER A 212 26.56 14.73 -13.27
C SER A 212 25.34 15.54 -13.72
N VAL A 213 25.08 15.60 -15.03
CA VAL A 213 23.89 16.24 -15.59
C VAL A 213 22.63 15.47 -15.16
N PHE A 214 22.62 14.15 -15.35
CA PHE A 214 21.50 13.30 -14.93
C PHE A 214 21.19 13.45 -13.44
N GLU A 215 22.20 13.39 -12.58
CA GLU A 215 22.04 13.57 -11.14
C GLU A 215 21.46 14.95 -10.77
N SER A 216 21.84 16.00 -11.52
CA SER A 216 21.31 17.36 -11.31
C SER A 216 19.81 17.52 -11.67
N LEU A 217 19.26 16.60 -12.45
CA LEU A 217 17.83 16.58 -12.80
C LEU A 217 16.93 15.95 -11.73
N CYS A 218 17.50 15.29 -10.70
CA CYS A 218 16.77 14.37 -9.83
C CYS A 218 16.77 14.66 -8.32
N PRO A 219 17.12 15.88 -7.79
CA PRO A 219 17.21 16.10 -6.34
C PRO A 219 15.90 15.85 -5.62
N ASP A 220 14.78 16.28 -6.19
CA ASP A 220 13.43 16.11 -5.65
C ASP A 220 13.01 14.65 -5.54
N LEU A 221 13.48 13.78 -6.45
CA LEU A 221 13.22 12.34 -6.39
C LEU A 221 13.96 11.70 -5.21
N LEU A 222 15.20 12.14 -4.94
CA LEU A 222 15.95 11.69 -3.76
C LEU A 222 15.26 12.16 -2.45
N ASP A 223 14.76 13.39 -2.40
CA ASP A 223 14.01 13.90 -1.25
C ASP A 223 12.75 13.08 -0.96
N ARG A 224 12.10 12.54 -2.00
CA ARG A 224 10.95 11.65 -1.84
C ARG A 224 11.32 10.32 -1.19
N LEU A 225 12.52 9.79 -1.39
CA LEU A 225 12.99 8.56 -0.74
C LEU A 225 13.25 8.76 0.76
N LEU A 226 13.67 9.95 1.19
CA LEU A 226 14.05 10.24 2.58
C LEU A 226 12.90 10.04 3.56
N ARG A 227 11.71 10.54 3.23
CA ARG A 227 10.55 10.55 4.12
C ARG A 227 10.09 9.15 4.53
N PRO A 228 9.89 8.18 3.60
CA PRO A 228 9.55 6.81 3.96
C PRO A 228 10.60 6.14 4.84
N VAL A 229 11.91 6.34 4.58
CA VAL A 229 12.97 5.76 5.41
C VAL A 229 12.90 6.29 6.85
N GLN A 230 12.81 7.61 7.01
CA GLN A 230 12.69 8.23 8.34
C GLN A 230 11.42 7.79 9.07
N ARG A 231 10.32 7.55 8.35
CA ARG A 231 9.07 7.05 8.93
C ARG A 231 9.23 5.60 9.40
N ALA A 232 9.81 4.72 8.58
CA ALA A 232 10.04 3.33 8.95
C ALA A 232 10.94 3.19 10.19
N LEU A 233 12.01 3.98 10.27
CA LEU A 233 12.88 4.03 11.45
C LEU A 233 12.11 4.50 12.70
N ARG A 234 11.37 5.61 12.62
CA ARG A 234 10.56 6.10 13.76
C ARG A 234 9.53 5.08 14.23
N ASP A 235 8.81 4.46 13.29
CA ASP A 235 7.74 3.52 13.59
C ASP A 235 8.29 2.20 14.17
N SER A 236 9.50 1.80 13.77
CA SER A 236 10.21 0.64 14.35
C SER A 236 10.77 0.91 15.76
N GLY A 237 10.87 2.17 16.17
CA GLY A 237 11.52 2.57 17.41
C GLY A 237 13.04 2.47 17.39
N LEU A 238 13.67 2.34 16.21
CA LEU A 238 15.11 2.21 16.01
C LEU A 238 15.70 3.50 15.43
N ALA A 239 16.92 3.82 15.86
CA ALA A 239 17.74 4.85 15.22
C ALA A 239 18.52 4.26 14.02
N ALA A 240 19.09 5.10 13.18
CA ALA A 240 19.90 4.65 12.03
C ALA A 240 21.11 3.81 12.47
N GLU A 241 21.70 4.15 13.60
CA GLU A 241 22.86 3.48 14.21
C GLU A 241 22.50 2.11 14.79
N ASP A 242 21.23 1.85 15.02
CA ASP A 242 20.74 0.56 15.51
C ASP A 242 20.62 -0.49 14.42
N ILE A 243 20.66 -0.10 13.14
CA ILE A 243 20.59 -1.01 12.00
C ILE A 243 21.90 -1.77 11.86
N ASP A 244 21.83 -3.07 11.74
CA ASP A 244 23.01 -3.93 11.60
C ASP A 244 23.39 -4.21 10.14
N ASP A 245 22.40 -4.20 9.21
CA ASP A 245 22.63 -4.39 7.78
C ASP A 245 21.56 -3.63 6.95
N VAL A 246 21.96 -3.21 5.74
CA VAL A 246 21.07 -2.64 4.73
C VAL A 246 21.05 -3.54 3.49
N VAL A 247 19.87 -3.98 3.09
CA VAL A 247 19.66 -4.80 1.89
C VAL A 247 19.02 -3.93 0.81
N LEU A 248 19.72 -3.77 -0.30
CA LEU A 248 19.22 -3.05 -1.47
C LEU A 248 18.51 -4.02 -2.41
N VAL A 249 17.31 -3.63 -2.83
CA VAL A 249 16.42 -4.42 -3.68
C VAL A 249 15.93 -3.55 -4.84
N GLY A 250 15.71 -4.17 -6.00
CA GLY A 250 15.28 -3.50 -7.22
C GLY A 250 16.43 -2.85 -8.01
N GLY A 251 16.34 -2.92 -9.32
CA GLY A 251 17.40 -2.46 -10.22
C GLY A 251 17.77 -0.98 -10.08
N SER A 252 16.81 -0.14 -9.65
CA SER A 252 17.02 1.30 -9.45
C SER A 252 17.95 1.63 -8.27
N THR A 253 18.17 0.70 -7.34
CA THR A 253 19.16 0.85 -6.26
C THR A 253 20.61 0.78 -6.74
N ARG A 254 20.83 0.40 -8.00
CA ARG A 254 22.17 0.41 -8.62
C ARG A 254 22.66 1.83 -8.93
N MET A 255 21.77 2.82 -8.98
CA MET A 255 22.14 4.22 -9.25
C MET A 255 23.08 4.76 -8.15
N PRO A 256 24.25 5.32 -8.48
CA PRO A 256 25.22 5.81 -7.50
C PRO A 256 24.64 6.85 -6.55
N MET A 257 23.79 7.77 -7.05
CA MET A 257 23.12 8.79 -6.22
C MET A 257 22.23 8.18 -5.14
N VAL A 258 21.53 7.08 -5.43
CA VAL A 258 20.68 6.37 -4.47
C VAL A 258 21.54 5.69 -3.40
N GLN A 259 22.59 4.99 -3.81
CA GLN A 259 23.51 4.33 -2.87
C GLN A 259 24.19 5.35 -1.95
N GLN A 260 24.60 6.49 -2.48
CA GLN A 260 25.21 7.57 -1.70
C GLN A 260 24.22 8.15 -0.68
N MET A 261 22.96 8.34 -1.08
CA MET A 261 21.90 8.78 -0.17
C MET A 261 21.70 7.78 0.96
N VAL A 262 21.63 6.47 0.65
CA VAL A 262 21.47 5.41 1.66
C VAL A 262 22.64 5.42 2.66
N ARG A 263 23.91 5.52 2.20
CA ARG A 263 25.09 5.62 3.07
C ARG A 263 25.06 6.85 3.97
N THR A 264 24.49 7.95 3.46
CA THR A 264 24.37 9.19 4.24
C THR A 264 23.32 9.06 5.36
N LEU A 265 22.22 8.32 5.09
CA LEU A 265 21.15 8.11 6.06
C LEU A 265 21.51 7.07 7.11
N ILE A 266 22.15 5.99 6.69
CA ILE A 266 22.56 4.87 7.54
C ILE A 266 24.04 4.66 7.30
N PRO A 267 24.89 4.94 8.30
CA PRO A 267 26.34 4.93 8.13
C PRO A 267 26.91 3.50 8.04
N LEU A 268 26.37 2.74 7.09
CA LEU A 268 26.77 1.36 6.80
C LEU A 268 26.93 1.18 5.28
N GLU A 269 27.84 0.31 4.88
CA GLU A 269 27.88 -0.16 3.50
C GLU A 269 26.73 -1.15 3.26
N PRO A 270 25.90 -0.94 2.23
CA PRO A 270 24.83 -1.87 1.90
C PRO A 270 25.38 -3.27 1.60
N CYS A 271 24.64 -4.28 2.01
CA CYS A 271 24.98 -5.68 1.77
C CYS A 271 25.08 -5.99 0.29
N GLN A 272 26.20 -6.58 -0.13
CA GLN A 272 26.47 -6.99 -1.53
C GLN A 272 26.28 -8.50 -1.75
N SER A 273 25.87 -9.27 -0.72
CA SER A 273 25.74 -10.73 -0.81
C SER A 273 24.49 -11.19 -1.55
N VAL A 274 23.56 -10.30 -1.88
CA VAL A 274 22.33 -10.61 -2.59
C VAL A 274 22.26 -9.84 -3.92
N ASN A 275 21.70 -10.47 -4.95
CA ASN A 275 21.42 -9.78 -6.21
C ASN A 275 20.11 -9.00 -6.09
N PRO A 276 20.11 -7.65 -6.23
CA PRO A 276 18.91 -6.83 -6.10
C PRO A 276 17.78 -7.20 -7.07
N ASP A 277 18.10 -7.81 -8.21
CA ASP A 277 17.13 -8.17 -9.25
C ASP A 277 16.46 -9.54 -9.00
N GLU A 278 17.09 -10.42 -8.19
CA GLU A 278 16.65 -11.81 -7.99
C GLU A 278 16.19 -12.09 -6.55
N VAL A 279 16.61 -11.28 -5.59
CA VAL A 279 16.43 -11.54 -4.16
C VAL A 279 14.97 -11.73 -3.75
N VAL A 280 14.04 -11.03 -4.36
CA VAL A 280 12.59 -11.15 -4.11
C VAL A 280 12.08 -12.51 -4.59
N ALA A 281 12.46 -12.93 -5.79
CA ALA A 281 12.08 -14.23 -6.34
C ALA A 281 12.65 -15.40 -5.52
N ILE A 282 13.90 -15.29 -5.08
CA ILE A 282 14.54 -16.26 -4.17
C ILE A 282 13.76 -16.33 -2.85
N GLY A 283 13.39 -15.19 -2.26
CA GLY A 283 12.59 -15.13 -1.03
C GLY A 283 11.20 -15.73 -1.20
N ALA A 284 10.55 -15.52 -2.35
CA ALA A 284 9.28 -16.16 -2.67
C ALA A 284 9.44 -17.70 -2.76
N ALA A 285 10.53 -18.20 -3.33
CA ALA A 285 10.85 -19.63 -3.34
C ALA A 285 11.09 -20.19 -1.94
N VAL A 286 11.81 -19.47 -1.07
CA VAL A 286 11.95 -19.83 0.36
C VAL A 286 10.58 -19.92 1.04
N GLN A 287 9.69 -18.96 0.79
CA GLN A 287 8.32 -19.00 1.33
C GLN A 287 7.53 -20.20 0.80
N ALA A 288 7.70 -20.58 -0.46
CA ALA A 288 7.10 -21.79 -0.99
C ALA A 288 7.60 -23.04 -0.27
N GLY A 289 8.91 -23.16 0.00
CA GLY A 289 9.50 -24.24 0.80
C GLY A 289 8.99 -24.29 2.25
N ILE A 290 8.64 -23.13 2.85
CA ILE A 290 7.98 -23.08 4.16
C ILE A 290 6.56 -23.64 4.07
N LEU A 291 5.79 -23.28 3.04
CA LEU A 291 4.40 -23.71 2.86
C LEU A 291 4.29 -25.21 2.55
N THR A 292 5.24 -25.76 1.80
CA THR A 292 5.30 -27.22 1.50
C THR A 292 5.84 -28.04 2.68
N GLY A 293 6.39 -27.38 3.72
CA GLY A 293 6.95 -28.04 4.90
C GLY A 293 8.37 -28.59 4.69
N GLU A 294 9.02 -28.24 3.59
CA GLU A 294 10.44 -28.56 3.35
C GLU A 294 11.36 -27.75 4.25
N LEU A 295 10.98 -26.51 4.54
CA LEU A 295 11.66 -25.59 5.46
C LEU A 295 10.81 -25.39 6.72
N ARG A 296 11.18 -26.04 7.83
CA ARG A 296 10.34 -26.08 9.05
C ARG A 296 10.76 -25.08 10.12
N ASP A 297 11.99 -24.60 10.08
CA ASP A 297 12.59 -23.79 11.14
C ASP A 297 12.50 -22.27 10.86
N LEU A 298 11.66 -21.85 9.88
CA LEU A 298 11.49 -20.47 9.51
C LEU A 298 10.07 -20.02 9.81
N MET A 299 9.94 -18.84 10.41
CA MET A 299 8.68 -18.19 10.74
C MET A 299 8.71 -16.73 10.27
N LEU A 300 7.65 -16.32 9.62
CA LEU A 300 7.47 -14.97 9.13
C LEU A 300 6.30 -14.27 9.83
N ASN A 301 6.55 -13.12 10.42
CA ASN A 301 5.57 -12.19 10.97
C ASN A 301 5.59 -10.90 10.17
N ASP A 302 4.61 -10.72 9.31
CA ASP A 302 4.43 -9.50 8.52
C ASP A 302 3.49 -8.50 9.22
N VAL A 303 3.35 -7.28 8.70
CA VAL A 303 2.55 -6.22 9.32
C VAL A 303 1.62 -5.53 8.31
N THR A 304 0.56 -4.90 8.83
CA THR A 304 -0.31 -4.04 8.02
C THR A 304 0.39 -2.73 7.67
N PRO A 305 0.33 -2.23 6.42
CA PRO A 305 0.99 -0.98 6.04
C PRO A 305 0.26 0.28 6.52
N LEU A 306 -1.07 0.22 6.66
CA LEU A 306 -1.93 1.34 7.01
C LEU A 306 -2.92 0.97 8.11
N SER A 307 -3.34 1.98 8.89
CA SER A 307 -4.37 1.82 9.92
C SER A 307 -5.74 1.55 9.30
N LEU A 308 -6.51 0.67 9.95
CA LEU A 308 -7.88 0.30 9.57
C LEU A 308 -8.84 0.67 10.69
N GLY A 309 -10.00 1.18 10.32
CA GLY A 309 -10.99 1.62 11.28
C GLY A 309 -12.37 1.83 10.70
N LEU A 310 -13.23 2.44 11.51
CA LEU A 310 -14.62 2.72 11.19
C LEU A 310 -14.93 4.21 11.35
N GLU A 311 -15.83 4.71 10.51
CA GLU A 311 -16.46 5.99 10.73
C GLU A 311 -17.39 5.91 11.95
N THR A 312 -17.27 6.88 12.84
CA THR A 312 -18.12 7.04 14.02
C THR A 312 -18.85 8.37 13.97
N ILE A 313 -19.72 8.59 14.96
CA ILE A 313 -20.53 9.82 15.07
C ILE A 313 -19.64 11.06 14.97
N GLY A 314 -20.04 12.00 14.10
CA GLY A 314 -19.29 13.24 13.85
C GLY A 314 -18.22 13.11 12.76
N GLY A 315 -18.20 12.00 12.00
CA GLY A 315 -17.25 11.79 10.91
C GLY A 315 -15.82 11.52 11.39
N VAL A 316 -15.67 10.95 12.59
CA VAL A 316 -14.36 10.60 13.15
C VAL A 316 -14.03 9.15 12.80
N MET A 317 -12.80 8.89 12.37
CA MET A 317 -12.29 7.54 12.23
C MET A 317 -11.86 6.99 13.59
N LYS A 318 -12.48 5.90 14.03
CA LYS A 318 -12.00 5.09 15.14
C LYS A 318 -11.13 3.96 14.60
N VAL A 319 -9.84 4.02 14.89
CA VAL A 319 -8.88 2.97 14.49
C VAL A 319 -9.12 1.73 15.35
N LEU A 320 -9.24 0.56 14.68
CA LEU A 320 -9.31 -0.76 15.30
C LEU A 320 -8.00 -1.50 15.17
N ILE A 321 -7.37 -1.42 14.01
CA ILE A 321 -6.07 -2.03 13.72
C ILE A 321 -5.11 -0.91 13.31
N PRO A 322 -4.17 -0.53 14.18
CA PRO A 322 -3.12 0.44 13.82
C PRO A 322 -2.20 -0.09 12.72
N ARG A 323 -1.59 0.80 11.93
CA ARG A 323 -0.51 0.44 11.01
C ARG A 323 0.62 -0.28 11.76
N ASN A 324 1.39 -1.07 11.06
CA ASN A 324 2.46 -1.89 11.61
C ASN A 324 1.99 -2.91 12.67
N THR A 325 0.71 -3.29 12.65
CA THR A 325 0.20 -4.40 13.47
C THR A 325 0.55 -5.73 12.80
N PRO A 326 1.15 -6.69 13.53
CA PRO A 326 1.45 -8.02 12.99
C PRO A 326 0.21 -8.74 12.46
N ILE A 327 0.35 -9.43 11.32
CA ILE A 327 -0.68 -10.25 10.68
C ILE A 327 -0.27 -11.73 10.69
N PRO A 328 -1.24 -12.68 10.75
CA PRO A 328 -2.69 -12.45 10.76
C PRO A 328 -3.19 -11.87 12.09
N VAL A 329 -4.24 -11.06 12.03
CA VAL A 329 -4.79 -10.40 13.22
C VAL A 329 -6.30 -10.26 13.17
N ARG A 330 -6.96 -10.49 14.30
CA ARG A 330 -8.37 -10.22 14.48
C ARG A 330 -8.57 -9.23 15.63
N LYS A 331 -9.31 -8.13 15.35
CA LYS A 331 -9.70 -7.12 16.35
C LYS A 331 -11.19 -6.85 16.25
N SER A 332 -11.81 -6.67 17.41
CA SER A 332 -13.24 -6.39 17.52
C SER A 332 -13.47 -5.27 18.50
N ASP A 333 -14.51 -4.48 18.23
CA ASP A 333 -14.99 -3.48 19.16
C ASP A 333 -16.52 -3.43 19.14
N VAL A 334 -17.12 -2.88 20.18
CA VAL A 334 -18.58 -2.79 20.34
C VAL A 334 -19.04 -1.36 20.11
N PHE A 335 -19.96 -1.21 19.19
CA PHE A 335 -20.60 0.04 18.82
C PHE A 335 -22.07 -0.01 19.19
N SER A 336 -22.73 1.14 19.18
CA SER A 336 -24.14 1.24 19.48
C SER A 336 -24.86 2.18 18.51
N THR A 337 -26.20 2.22 18.61
CA THR A 337 -27.03 3.10 17.79
C THR A 337 -26.87 4.58 18.16
N SER A 338 -26.90 5.45 17.16
CA SER A 338 -26.80 6.90 17.32
C SER A 338 -28.15 7.58 17.62
N GLU A 339 -29.27 6.90 17.34
CA GLU A 339 -30.63 7.38 17.52
C GLU A 339 -31.50 6.35 18.25
N PRO A 340 -32.57 6.80 18.95
CA PRO A 340 -33.52 5.89 19.56
C PRO A 340 -34.32 5.14 18.46
N ASN A 341 -34.63 3.87 18.74
CA ASN A 341 -35.39 2.96 17.86
C ASN A 341 -34.77 2.74 16.47
N GLN A 342 -33.48 2.95 16.33
CA GLN A 342 -32.74 2.69 15.10
C GLN A 342 -32.68 1.18 14.83
N SER A 343 -33.25 0.73 13.70
CA SER A 343 -33.39 -0.68 13.34
C SER A 343 -32.24 -1.22 12.47
N SER A 344 -31.30 -0.37 12.10
CA SER A 344 -30.10 -0.74 11.31
C SER A 344 -28.91 0.15 11.64
N VAL A 345 -27.70 -0.39 11.51
CA VAL A 345 -26.44 0.35 11.62
C VAL A 345 -25.69 0.21 10.30
N GLU A 346 -25.23 1.35 9.76
CA GLU A 346 -24.32 1.37 8.64
C GLU A 346 -22.87 1.30 9.15
N VAL A 347 -22.10 0.38 8.62
CA VAL A 347 -20.68 0.18 8.91
C VAL A 347 -19.89 0.70 7.73
N HIS A 348 -19.16 1.80 7.93
CA HIS A 348 -18.28 2.40 6.94
C HIS A 348 -16.83 2.09 7.31
N VAL A 349 -16.19 1.25 6.51
CA VAL A 349 -14.82 0.78 6.71
C VAL A 349 -13.84 1.73 6.04
N LEU A 350 -12.83 2.13 6.79
CA LEU A 350 -11.85 3.15 6.42
C LEU A 350 -10.42 2.63 6.55
N GLN A 351 -9.54 3.11 5.65
CA GLN A 351 -8.10 2.89 5.70
C GLN A 351 -7.36 4.21 5.61
N GLY A 352 -6.37 4.44 6.47
CA GLY A 352 -5.52 5.64 6.47
C GLY A 352 -5.19 6.14 7.86
N GLU A 353 -4.50 7.28 7.92
CA GLU A 353 -3.93 7.84 9.14
C GLU A 353 -4.63 9.14 9.61
N ARG A 354 -5.66 9.60 8.88
CA ARG A 354 -6.40 10.82 9.24
C ARG A 354 -7.41 10.52 10.34
N GLN A 355 -7.57 11.46 11.28
CA GLN A 355 -8.54 11.32 12.38
C GLN A 355 -9.99 11.52 11.91
N MET A 356 -10.18 12.29 10.83
CA MET A 356 -11.50 12.48 10.22
C MET A 356 -11.73 11.48 9.09
N ALA A 357 -12.94 10.91 9.03
CA ALA A 357 -13.32 9.89 8.05
C ALA A 357 -13.14 10.36 6.60
N GLU A 358 -13.50 11.60 6.31
CA GLU A 358 -13.40 12.21 4.97
C GLU A 358 -11.98 12.27 4.41
N GLY A 359 -10.97 12.25 5.30
CA GLY A 359 -9.57 12.24 4.92
C GLY A 359 -8.97 10.85 4.74
N ASN A 360 -9.76 9.78 4.91
CA ASN A 360 -9.31 8.40 4.79
C ASN A 360 -10.01 7.70 3.63
N LYS A 361 -9.39 6.62 3.16
CA LYS A 361 -9.97 5.78 2.12
C LYS A 361 -11.18 5.03 2.62
N SER A 362 -12.29 5.13 1.88
CA SER A 362 -13.41 4.21 2.01
C SER A 362 -13.05 2.88 1.38
N LEU A 363 -13.00 1.81 2.17
CA LEU A 363 -12.89 0.44 1.68
C LEU A 363 -14.25 -0.17 1.34
N GLY A 364 -15.33 0.38 1.91
CA GLY A 364 -16.69 -0.05 1.62
C GLY A 364 -17.66 0.32 2.73
N ARG A 365 -18.96 0.18 2.42
CA ARG A 365 -20.06 0.38 3.35
C ARG A 365 -21.00 -0.81 3.29
N PHE A 366 -21.46 -1.26 4.43
CA PHE A 366 -22.51 -2.26 4.53
C PHE A 366 -23.45 -1.98 5.69
N ARG A 367 -24.63 -2.57 5.68
CA ARG A 367 -25.68 -2.30 6.66
C ARG A 367 -26.05 -3.58 7.39
N LEU A 368 -25.98 -3.54 8.72
CA LEU A 368 -26.58 -4.53 9.60
C LEU A 368 -28.02 -4.09 9.91
N SER A 369 -29.00 -4.88 9.50
CA SER A 369 -30.44 -4.59 9.68
C SER A 369 -31.10 -5.57 10.67
N GLY A 370 -32.26 -5.18 11.21
CA GLY A 370 -33.04 -5.99 12.09
C GLY A 370 -32.60 -5.94 13.56
N ILE A 371 -32.03 -4.82 13.95
CA ILE A 371 -31.74 -4.48 15.35
C ILE A 371 -33.08 -4.18 16.03
N PRO A 372 -33.39 -4.80 17.19
CA PRO A 372 -34.61 -4.53 17.92
C PRO A 372 -34.71 -3.05 18.36
N PRO A 373 -35.92 -2.45 18.28
CA PRO A 373 -36.11 -1.09 18.77
C PRO A 373 -35.69 -0.96 20.24
N ALA A 374 -34.82 -0.01 20.53
CA ALA A 374 -34.30 0.26 21.88
C ALA A 374 -33.87 1.73 21.98
N PRO A 375 -33.72 2.28 23.20
CA PRO A 375 -33.14 3.59 23.38
C PRO A 375 -31.74 3.69 22.78
N ARG A 376 -31.35 4.90 22.34
CA ARG A 376 -30.01 5.22 21.88
C ARG A 376 -28.95 4.67 22.84
N GLY A 377 -27.91 4.03 22.30
CA GLY A 377 -26.77 3.53 23.08
C GLY A 377 -27.01 2.20 23.78
N VAL A 378 -28.21 1.60 23.68
CA VAL A 378 -28.51 0.30 24.27
C VAL A 378 -28.15 -0.89 23.40
N PRO A 379 -28.47 -0.91 22.08
CA PRO A 379 -28.05 -2.00 21.22
C PRO A 379 -26.52 -2.15 21.18
N GLN A 380 -26.05 -3.40 21.16
CA GLN A 380 -24.63 -3.72 21.11
C GLN A 380 -24.29 -4.39 19.78
N VAL A 381 -23.65 -3.65 18.89
CA VAL A 381 -23.16 -4.14 17.60
C VAL A 381 -21.66 -4.37 17.68
N GLN A 382 -21.26 -5.62 17.69
CA GLN A 382 -19.85 -5.99 17.63
C GLN A 382 -19.39 -5.94 16.18
N VAL A 383 -18.39 -5.12 15.87
CA VAL A 383 -17.72 -5.10 14.57
C VAL A 383 -16.35 -5.73 14.72
N SER A 384 -16.06 -6.69 13.86
CA SER A 384 -14.81 -7.45 13.85
C SER A 384 -14.09 -7.24 12.53
N PHE A 385 -12.81 -6.95 12.62
CA PHE A 385 -11.85 -6.89 11.51
C PHE A 385 -10.97 -8.12 11.60
N ASP A 386 -10.86 -8.86 10.53
CA ASP A 386 -10.07 -10.08 10.41
C ASP A 386 -9.15 -9.93 9.20
N ILE A 387 -7.84 -9.88 9.44
CA ILE A 387 -6.82 -9.79 8.39
C ILE A 387 -6.09 -11.13 8.35
N ASP A 388 -6.12 -11.76 7.19
CA ASP A 388 -5.42 -13.02 6.98
C ASP A 388 -3.90 -12.84 6.79
N ALA A 389 -3.20 -13.94 6.65
CA ALA A 389 -1.77 -13.93 6.42
C ALA A 389 -1.36 -13.31 5.06
N ASN A 390 -2.27 -13.13 4.12
CA ASN A 390 -2.05 -12.46 2.84
C ASN A 390 -2.31 -10.94 2.91
N GLY A 391 -2.74 -10.44 4.08
CA GLY A 391 -3.12 -9.05 4.28
C GLY A 391 -4.52 -8.71 3.77
N LEU A 392 -5.36 -9.71 3.45
CA LEU A 392 -6.73 -9.50 2.98
C LEU A 392 -7.68 -9.29 4.17
N LEU A 393 -8.51 -8.26 4.08
CA LEU A 393 -9.41 -7.81 5.12
C LEU A 393 -10.82 -8.37 4.94
N GLN A 394 -11.34 -8.97 6.00
CA GLN A 394 -12.75 -9.30 6.15
C GLN A 394 -13.34 -8.50 7.33
N VAL A 395 -14.50 -7.87 7.12
CA VAL A 395 -15.20 -7.14 8.17
C VAL A 395 -16.57 -7.75 8.39
N SER A 396 -16.92 -7.98 9.66
CA SER A 396 -18.25 -8.48 10.04
C SER A 396 -18.85 -7.60 11.15
N ALA A 397 -20.17 -7.45 11.12
CA ALA A 397 -20.94 -6.81 12.17
C ALA A 397 -21.98 -7.80 12.72
N THR A 398 -22.07 -7.92 14.03
CA THR A 398 -22.99 -8.84 14.72
C THR A 398 -23.76 -8.07 15.80
N ASP A 399 -25.09 -8.13 15.76
CA ASP A 399 -25.92 -7.70 16.90
C ASP A 399 -25.83 -8.76 18.00
N ARG A 400 -25.27 -8.39 19.14
CA ARG A 400 -25.06 -9.29 20.29
C ARG A 400 -26.34 -9.78 20.94
N THR A 401 -27.46 -9.06 20.74
CA THR A 401 -28.75 -9.40 21.33
C THR A 401 -29.48 -10.46 20.51
N THR A 402 -29.49 -10.31 19.19
CA THR A 402 -30.22 -11.20 18.28
C THR A 402 -29.35 -12.29 17.65
N GLY A 403 -28.03 -12.15 17.71
CA GLY A 403 -27.08 -12.99 17.00
C GLY A 403 -27.05 -12.76 15.46
N ARG A 404 -27.81 -11.79 14.95
CA ARG A 404 -27.78 -11.46 13.52
C ARG A 404 -26.41 -10.93 13.13
N GLN A 405 -25.91 -11.46 12.05
CA GLN A 405 -24.61 -11.11 11.49
C GLN A 405 -24.73 -10.72 10.04
N GLN A 406 -23.97 -9.69 9.66
CA GLN A 406 -23.64 -9.33 8.29
C GLN A 406 -22.13 -9.28 8.15
N SER A 407 -21.59 -9.94 7.15
CA SER A 407 -20.17 -9.88 6.83
C SER A 407 -19.96 -9.39 5.40
N VAL A 408 -18.92 -8.65 5.19
CA VAL A 408 -18.46 -8.23 3.88
C VAL A 408 -16.98 -8.56 3.81
N SER A 409 -16.60 -9.43 2.86
CA SER A 409 -15.24 -9.43 2.37
C SER A 409 -15.08 -8.10 1.62
N ILE A 410 -14.09 -7.33 1.98
CA ILE A 410 -13.80 -6.09 1.26
C ILE A 410 -13.23 -6.50 -0.10
N GLN A 411 -14.14 -6.86 -1.00
CA GLN A 411 -13.79 -7.12 -2.40
C GLN A 411 -13.81 -5.77 -3.09
N GLY A 412 -12.64 -5.24 -3.31
CA GLY A 412 -12.25 -4.11 -4.12
C GLY A 412 -13.34 -3.30 -4.82
N GLY A 413 -14.07 -2.50 -4.08
CA GLY A 413 -14.97 -1.47 -4.64
C GLY A 413 -14.32 -0.10 -4.74
N SER A 414 -13.02 -0.01 -4.56
CA SER A 414 -12.37 1.28 -4.63
C SER A 414 -10.89 1.13 -4.93
N ASN A 415 -10.55 1.22 -6.20
CA ASN A 415 -9.18 1.56 -6.55
C ASN A 415 -8.83 2.90 -5.91
N LEU A 416 -8.08 2.91 -4.80
CA LEU A 416 -7.29 4.08 -4.49
C LEU A 416 -6.28 4.22 -5.59
N SER A 417 -6.30 5.40 -6.21
CA SER A 417 -5.09 5.80 -6.89
C SER A 417 -3.99 5.91 -5.83
N GLU A 418 -2.82 5.57 -6.20
CA GLU A 418 -1.61 5.65 -5.38
C GLU A 418 -1.34 7.08 -4.90
N GLU A 419 -1.80 8.10 -5.67
CA GLU A 419 -1.84 9.50 -5.27
C GLU A 419 -2.73 9.73 -4.05
N GLU A 420 -3.89 9.06 -3.98
CA GLU A 420 -4.78 9.18 -2.83
C GLU A 420 -4.15 8.61 -1.55
N ILE A 421 -3.43 7.48 -1.61
CA ILE A 421 -2.72 6.94 -0.44
C ILE A 421 -1.64 7.92 0.04
N LYS A 422 -0.84 8.45 -0.92
CA LYS A 422 0.23 9.40 -0.61
C LYS A 422 -0.33 10.71 -0.06
N GLN A 423 -1.34 11.27 -0.71
CA GLN A 423 -2.03 12.47 -0.21
C GLN A 423 -2.65 12.24 1.15
N LEU A 424 -3.27 11.08 1.40
CA LEU A 424 -3.84 10.73 2.69
C LEU A 424 -2.79 10.69 3.81
N ILE A 425 -1.58 10.20 3.52
CA ILE A 425 -0.48 10.16 4.50
C ILE A 425 0.12 11.55 4.72
N GLU A 426 0.41 12.30 3.65
CA GLU A 426 0.96 13.66 3.74
C GLU A 426 -0.05 14.64 4.36
N GLU A 427 -1.31 14.57 3.96
CA GLU A 427 -2.37 15.37 4.57
C GLU A 427 -2.63 15.00 6.03
N ALA A 428 -2.51 13.71 6.41
CA ALA A 428 -2.62 13.31 7.81
C ALA A 428 -1.53 13.95 8.68
N GLU A 429 -0.29 14.01 8.18
CA GLU A 429 0.80 14.66 8.91
C GLU A 429 0.63 16.19 8.97
N GLN A 430 0.24 16.82 7.87
CA GLN A 430 0.04 18.28 7.79
C GLN A 430 -1.17 18.74 8.63
N LYS A 431 -2.26 17.97 8.60
CA LYS A 431 -3.51 18.31 9.30
C LYS A 431 -3.67 17.62 10.66
N ALA A 432 -2.67 16.88 11.12
CA ALA A 432 -2.72 16.14 12.38
C ALA A 432 -3.11 17.03 13.59
N THR A 433 -2.66 18.28 13.61
CA THR A 433 -2.99 19.22 14.70
C THR A 433 -4.43 19.72 14.60
N GLU A 434 -4.93 20.01 13.41
CA GLU A 434 -6.30 20.44 13.16
C GLU A 434 -7.29 19.31 13.45
N ASP A 435 -6.99 18.10 12.95
CA ASP A 435 -7.81 16.91 13.16
C ASP A 435 -7.88 16.53 14.65
N ARG A 436 -6.76 16.63 15.40
CA ARG A 436 -6.77 16.41 16.85
C ARG A 436 -7.69 17.40 17.57
N ARG A 437 -7.65 18.68 17.16
CA ARG A 437 -8.50 19.72 17.75
C ARG A 437 -9.98 19.43 17.47
N ARG A 438 -10.32 19.13 16.22
CA ARG A 438 -11.69 18.82 15.77
C ARG A 438 -12.23 17.57 16.45
N LYS A 439 -11.43 16.51 16.56
CA LYS A 439 -11.75 15.29 17.29
C LYS A 439 -12.00 15.59 18.77
N ALA A 440 -11.13 16.35 19.45
CA ALA A 440 -11.29 16.70 20.85
C ALA A 440 -12.56 17.54 21.12
N GLU A 441 -12.99 18.35 20.15
CA GLU A 441 -14.24 19.10 20.22
C GLU A 441 -15.46 18.19 20.09
N ILE A 442 -15.44 17.25 19.12
CA ILE A 442 -16.49 16.23 18.94
C ILE A 442 -16.59 15.34 20.18
N ASP A 443 -15.47 14.87 20.72
CA ASP A 443 -15.46 14.04 21.94
C ASP A 443 -16.01 14.78 23.14
N ARG A 444 -15.72 16.07 23.31
CA ARG A 444 -16.30 16.90 24.36
C ARG A 444 -17.81 17.03 24.20
N ARG A 445 -18.29 17.28 22.98
CA ARG A 445 -19.72 17.37 22.66
C ARG A 445 -20.44 16.05 22.95
N ASN A 446 -19.87 14.92 22.54
CA ASN A 446 -20.44 13.60 22.76
C ASN A 446 -20.48 13.24 24.25
N ARG A 447 -19.46 13.60 25.05
CA ARG A 447 -19.45 13.43 26.49
C ARG A 447 -20.53 14.28 27.15
N ALA A 448 -20.68 15.54 26.71
CA ALA A 448 -21.76 16.42 27.24
C ALA A 448 -23.15 15.83 26.97
N LEU A 449 -23.42 15.35 25.76
CA LEU A 449 -24.69 14.69 25.41
C LEU A 449 -24.93 13.43 26.24
N THR A 450 -23.90 12.64 26.50
CA THR A 450 -23.97 11.45 27.35
C THR A 450 -24.33 11.84 28.83
N LEU A 451 -23.68 12.88 29.33
CA LEU A 451 -23.98 13.39 30.71
C LEU A 451 -25.40 13.94 30.81
N VAL A 452 -25.87 14.66 29.78
CA VAL A 452 -27.28 15.15 29.75
C VAL A 452 -28.25 13.98 29.77
N ALA A 453 -28.03 12.96 28.90
CA ALA A 453 -28.89 11.77 28.88
C ALA A 453 -28.89 11.00 30.22
N GLN A 454 -27.74 10.91 30.90
CA GLN A 454 -27.63 10.31 32.23
C GLN A 454 -28.35 11.14 33.30
N ALA A 455 -28.25 12.46 33.26
CA ALA A 455 -28.93 13.36 34.15
C ALA A 455 -30.45 13.28 33.99
N GLU A 456 -30.96 13.30 32.77
CA GLU A 456 -32.37 13.13 32.44
C GLU A 456 -32.93 11.78 32.95
N ARG A 457 -32.15 10.71 32.81
CA ARG A 457 -32.52 9.38 33.33
C ARG A 457 -32.60 9.40 34.83
N ARG A 458 -31.62 9.98 35.54
CA ARG A 458 -31.62 10.10 36.98
C ARG A 458 -32.78 10.96 37.50
N LEU A 459 -33.14 12.03 36.78
CA LEU A 459 -34.30 12.87 37.13
C LEU A 459 -35.62 12.13 36.95
N ARG A 460 -35.79 11.33 35.90
CA ARG A 460 -36.95 10.46 35.70
C ARG A 460 -37.08 9.44 36.83
N ASP A 461 -35.97 8.73 37.13
CA ASP A 461 -35.94 7.73 38.20
C ASP A 461 -36.23 8.36 39.59
N ALA A 462 -35.81 9.60 39.83
CA ALA A 462 -36.12 10.34 41.07
C ALA A 462 -37.58 10.81 41.13
N ALA A 463 -38.18 11.22 40.01
CA ALA A 463 -39.58 11.59 39.90
C ALA A 463 -40.50 10.38 40.15
N ASP A 464 -40.18 9.21 39.59
CA ASP A 464 -40.92 7.97 39.78
C ASP A 464 -40.85 7.50 41.24
N ARG A 465 -39.69 7.59 41.89
CA ARG A 465 -39.57 7.29 43.34
C ARG A 465 -40.36 8.24 44.23
N LYS A 466 -40.51 9.51 43.82
CA LYS A 466 -41.30 10.50 44.57
C LYS A 466 -42.79 10.25 44.40
N SER A 467 -43.25 9.89 43.19
CA SER A 467 -44.64 9.52 42.93
C SER A 467 -45.05 8.24 43.68
N THR A 468 -44.16 7.24 43.72
CA THR A 468 -44.37 5.98 44.45
C THR A 468 -44.46 6.21 45.98
N ARG A 469 -43.64 7.13 46.53
CA ARG A 469 -43.71 7.49 47.96
C ARG A 469 -44.96 8.29 48.32
N LEU A 470 -45.44 9.16 47.43
CA LEU A 470 -46.70 9.91 47.67
C LEU A 470 -47.92 8.99 47.61
N ASN A 471 -47.95 8.00 46.74
CA ASN A 471 -49.05 7.02 46.70
C ASN A 471 -49.02 6.03 47.85
N SER A 472 -47.88 5.75 48.49
CA SER A 472 -47.81 4.89 49.71
C SER A 472 -48.12 5.59 50.94
N SER A 473 -48.18 6.95 51.02
CA SER A 473 -48.57 7.74 52.17
C SER A 473 -50.06 8.10 52.20
N HIS A 474 -50.85 7.73 51.19
CA HIS A 474 -52.30 7.87 51.14
C HIS A 474 -53.09 6.59 51.40
N VAL A 475 -52.42 5.49 51.77
CA VAL A 475 -53.00 4.16 52.03
C VAL A 475 -52.72 3.76 53.50
N SER A 476 -52.52 4.72 54.40
CA SER A 476 -52.47 4.46 55.85
C SER A 476 -53.50 5.30 56.61
#